data_8ec619086a5ae157e2c18d29b01263a3
#
_entry.id   8ec619086a5ae157e2c18d29b01263a3
#
_cell.length_a   1.000
_cell.length_b   1.000
_cell.length_c   1.000
_cell.angle_alpha   90.00
_cell.angle_beta   90.00
_cell.angle_gamma   90.00
#
_symmetry.space_group_name_H-M   'P 1'
#
loop_
_entity.id
_entity.type
_entity.pdbx_description
1 polymer ?
#
loop_
_entity_poly.entity_id
_entity_poly.type
_entity_poly.pdbx_seq_one_letter_code
_entity_poly.pdbx_strand_id
1 'polypeptide(L)'
;MDRLHEFDNILYDRKENTDSLINYWVDYSNPLTWQFWILIAILLVPLIILYFKIDRSKVFLIGFFGYNVHVFFTFIDIYGINRGYWHYPYQVIPALPSISLDTSLVPVAFMLIYQWTLNNQKNYYIYAIILAAIFAFILKPILVNIGLFRMYGNINYFHLFIGYIIVLLISKWITWIFHKLYKPNFSAE
;
A
#
# COMPACT_ATOMS: atom_id res chain seq x y z
N MET A 1 -16.42 -25.82 26.81
CA MET A 1 -16.88 -24.60 26.15
C MET A 1 -17.10 -24.94 24.68
N ASP A 2 -18.24 -24.61 24.09
CA ASP A 2 -18.49 -24.91 22.67
C ASP A 2 -17.56 -24.06 21.82
N ARG A 3 -16.93 -24.67 20.81
CA ARG A 3 -15.99 -24.02 19.87
C ARG A 3 -16.59 -22.75 19.24
N LEU A 4 -17.90 -22.77 18.96
CA LEU A 4 -18.59 -21.61 18.38
C LEU A 4 -18.70 -20.47 19.38
N HIS A 5 -19.00 -20.75 20.63
CA HIS A 5 -19.05 -19.74 21.68
C HIS A 5 -17.68 -19.08 21.92
N GLU A 6 -16.61 -19.86 21.86
CA GLU A 6 -15.24 -19.33 21.96
C GLU A 6 -14.94 -18.40 20.76
N PHE A 7 -15.33 -18.78 19.55
CA PHE A 7 -15.15 -17.97 18.35
C PHE A 7 -15.99 -16.67 18.40
N ASP A 8 -17.23 -16.76 18.89
CA ASP A 8 -18.11 -15.58 19.06
C ASP A 8 -17.51 -14.55 20.04
N ASN A 9 -16.88 -15.01 21.12
CA ASN A 9 -16.17 -14.15 22.07
C ASN A 9 -14.99 -13.42 21.37
N ILE A 10 -14.19 -14.13 20.58
CA ILE A 10 -13.10 -13.51 19.79
C ILE A 10 -13.64 -12.44 18.83
N LEU A 11 -14.77 -12.70 18.18
CA LEU A 11 -15.40 -11.71 17.28
C LEU A 11 -15.92 -10.50 18.07
N TYR A 12 -16.47 -10.73 19.26
CA TYR A 12 -16.92 -9.63 20.13
C TYR A 12 -15.75 -8.73 20.54
N ASP A 13 -14.65 -9.31 21.04
CA ASP A 13 -13.46 -8.57 21.43
C ASP A 13 -12.86 -7.77 20.23
N ARG A 14 -12.87 -8.39 19.05
CA ARG A 14 -12.41 -7.71 17.82
C ARG A 14 -13.30 -6.51 17.48
N LYS A 15 -14.62 -6.66 17.63
CA LYS A 15 -15.56 -5.55 17.39
C LYS A 15 -15.33 -4.42 18.40
N GLU A 16 -15.18 -4.73 19.68
CA GLU A 16 -14.93 -3.74 20.74
C GLU A 16 -13.62 -2.98 20.48
N ASN A 17 -12.57 -3.67 20.07
CA ASN A 17 -11.31 -3.06 19.65
C ASN A 17 -11.49 -2.13 18.43
N THR A 18 -12.31 -2.53 17.46
CA THR A 18 -12.61 -1.70 16.28
C THR A 18 -13.39 -0.46 16.66
N ASP A 19 -14.40 -0.58 17.52
CA ASP A 19 -15.19 0.55 18.02
C ASP A 19 -14.30 1.53 18.80
N SER A 20 -13.33 1.03 19.58
CA SER A 20 -12.33 1.85 20.27
C SER A 20 -11.43 2.61 19.30
N LEU A 21 -11.00 2.00 18.18
CA LEU A 21 -10.24 2.67 17.14
C LEU A 21 -11.05 3.75 16.40
N ILE A 22 -12.37 3.53 16.22
CA ILE A 22 -13.28 4.53 15.64
C ILE A 22 -13.41 5.73 16.58
N ASN A 23 -13.60 5.50 17.89
CA ASN A 23 -13.64 6.57 18.88
C ASN A 23 -12.32 7.36 18.93
N TYR A 24 -11.18 6.66 18.92
CA TYR A 24 -9.86 7.29 18.80
C TYR A 24 -9.73 8.17 17.55
N TRP A 25 -10.27 7.70 16.41
CA TRP A 25 -10.27 8.47 15.16
C TRP A 25 -11.10 9.76 15.31
N VAL A 26 -12.30 9.67 15.92
CA VAL A 26 -13.16 10.83 16.18
C VAL A 26 -12.45 11.87 17.04
N ASP A 27 -11.69 11.44 18.04
CA ASP A 27 -11.02 12.34 18.97
C ASP A 27 -9.72 12.93 18.40
N TYR A 28 -8.92 12.15 17.66
CA TYR A 28 -7.52 12.49 17.35
C TYR A 28 -7.15 12.49 15.86
N SER A 29 -7.96 11.91 14.98
CA SER A 29 -7.61 11.72 13.56
C SER A 29 -8.63 12.30 12.58
N ASN A 30 -9.55 13.11 13.06
CA ASN A 30 -10.66 13.71 12.31
C ASN A 30 -10.20 14.85 11.38
N PRO A 31 -11.08 15.40 10.51
CA PRO A 31 -10.74 16.47 9.57
C PRO A 31 -10.29 17.80 10.19
N LEU A 32 -10.34 17.96 11.51
CA LEU A 32 -9.82 19.16 12.20
C LEU A 32 -8.30 19.06 12.44
N THR A 33 -7.67 17.91 12.19
CA THR A 33 -6.25 17.71 12.38
C THR A 33 -5.48 17.91 11.07
N TRP A 34 -4.28 18.50 11.13
CA TRP A 34 -3.44 18.70 9.93
C TRP A 34 -2.95 17.38 9.33
N GLN A 35 -2.79 16.35 10.16
CA GLN A 35 -2.37 15.01 9.75
C GLN A 35 -3.40 14.38 8.79
N PHE A 36 -4.69 14.58 9.05
CA PHE A 36 -5.76 14.13 8.16
C PHE A 36 -5.57 14.68 6.74
N TRP A 37 -5.29 15.98 6.61
CA TRP A 37 -5.12 16.61 5.30
C TRP A 37 -3.84 16.18 4.58
N ILE A 38 -2.77 15.87 5.31
CA ILE A 38 -1.58 15.24 4.71
C ILE A 38 -1.94 13.87 4.15
N LEU A 39 -2.70 13.05 4.88
CA LEU A 39 -3.12 11.73 4.40
C LEU A 39 -4.05 11.83 3.19
N ILE A 40 -4.94 12.83 3.15
CA ILE A 40 -5.75 13.14 1.95
C ILE A 40 -4.84 13.53 0.78
N ALA A 41 -3.83 14.35 1.00
CA ALA A 41 -2.87 14.71 -0.06
C ALA A 41 -2.09 13.47 -0.55
N ILE A 42 -1.62 12.61 0.35
CA ILE A 42 -0.95 11.35 0.02
C ILE A 42 -1.89 10.42 -0.77
N LEU A 43 -3.20 10.47 -0.50
CA LEU A 43 -4.20 9.69 -1.25
C LEU A 43 -4.45 10.26 -2.64
N LEU A 44 -4.71 11.56 -2.76
CA LEU A 44 -5.22 12.16 -4.00
C LEU A 44 -4.11 12.59 -4.96
N VAL A 45 -3.01 13.18 -4.47
CA VAL A 45 -1.98 13.75 -5.33
C VAL A 45 -1.31 12.71 -6.24
N PRO A 46 -0.90 11.52 -5.75
CA PRO A 46 -0.32 10.52 -6.65
C PRO A 46 -1.30 10.03 -7.71
N LEU A 47 -2.59 9.86 -7.39
CA LEU A 47 -3.62 9.47 -8.36
C LEU A 47 -3.82 10.53 -9.44
N ILE A 48 -3.82 11.80 -9.06
CA ILE A 48 -3.90 12.92 -10.01
C ILE A 48 -2.66 12.92 -10.92
N ILE A 49 -1.47 12.76 -10.35
CA ILE A 49 -0.22 12.65 -11.12
C ILE A 49 -0.29 11.46 -12.09
N LEU A 50 -0.75 10.31 -11.62
CA LEU A 50 -0.90 9.12 -12.46
C LEU A 50 -1.84 9.39 -13.64
N TYR A 51 -3.00 9.99 -13.39
CA TYR A 51 -3.99 10.31 -14.44
C TYR A 51 -3.37 11.12 -15.61
N PHE A 52 -2.52 12.10 -15.28
CA PHE A 52 -1.87 12.94 -16.30
C PHE A 52 -0.60 12.33 -16.89
N LYS A 53 0.09 11.43 -16.18
CA LYS A 53 1.41 10.91 -16.57
C LYS A 53 1.40 9.49 -17.12
N ILE A 54 0.29 8.77 -16.96
CA ILE A 54 0.23 7.38 -17.42
C ILE A 54 0.30 7.28 -18.95
N ASP A 55 1.15 6.39 -19.44
CA ASP A 55 1.24 6.04 -20.86
C ASP A 55 -0.02 5.27 -21.27
N ARG A 56 -0.89 5.93 -21.99
CA ARG A 56 -2.19 5.38 -22.39
C ARG A 56 -2.06 4.17 -23.32
N SER A 57 -0.97 4.05 -24.06
CA SER A 57 -0.72 2.87 -24.91
C SER A 57 -0.41 1.60 -24.12
N LYS A 58 0.01 1.74 -22.87
CA LYS A 58 0.38 0.66 -21.95
C LYS A 58 -0.47 0.63 -20.68
N VAL A 59 -1.59 1.38 -20.66
CA VAL A 59 -2.39 1.61 -19.45
C VAL A 59 -2.83 0.31 -18.76
N PHE A 60 -3.26 -0.69 -19.51
CA PHE A 60 -3.67 -1.99 -18.94
C PHE A 60 -2.51 -2.76 -18.32
N LEU A 61 -1.33 -2.78 -18.96
CA LEU A 61 -0.15 -3.44 -18.44
C LEU A 61 0.34 -2.76 -17.16
N ILE A 62 0.43 -1.42 -17.18
CA ILE A 62 0.87 -0.61 -16.03
C ILE A 62 -0.17 -0.68 -14.92
N GLY A 63 -1.46 -0.58 -15.25
CA GLY A 63 -2.57 -0.68 -14.31
C GLY A 63 -2.64 -2.04 -13.64
N PHE A 64 -2.50 -3.12 -14.42
CA PHE A 64 -2.47 -4.49 -13.87
C PHE A 64 -1.27 -4.71 -12.92
N PHE A 65 -0.10 -4.18 -13.29
CA PHE A 65 1.05 -4.20 -12.40
C PHE A 65 0.77 -3.44 -11.09
N GLY A 66 0.23 -2.22 -11.19
CA GLY A 66 -0.12 -1.39 -10.02
C GLY A 66 -1.19 -2.03 -9.14
N TYR A 67 -2.19 -2.68 -9.75
CA TYR A 67 -3.20 -3.45 -9.02
C TYR A 67 -2.58 -4.59 -8.20
N ASN A 68 -1.65 -5.36 -8.79
CA ASN A 68 -0.94 -6.39 -8.05
C ASN A 68 -0.12 -5.80 -6.90
N VAL A 69 0.59 -4.68 -7.12
CA VAL A 69 1.32 -3.99 -6.04
C VAL A 69 0.37 -3.58 -4.92
N HIS A 70 -0.78 -2.96 -5.24
CA HIS A 70 -1.80 -2.58 -4.26
C HIS A 70 -2.28 -3.80 -3.45
N VAL A 71 -2.69 -4.87 -4.11
CA VAL A 71 -3.25 -6.06 -3.44
C VAL A 71 -2.24 -6.71 -2.50
N PHE A 72 -1.02 -6.98 -2.97
CA PHE A 72 -0.02 -7.63 -2.13
C PHE A 72 0.50 -6.73 -1.03
N PHE A 73 0.62 -5.43 -1.28
CA PHE A 73 1.02 -4.48 -0.26
C PHE A 73 -0.03 -4.40 0.85
N THR A 74 -1.31 -4.30 0.48
CA THR A 74 -2.44 -4.31 1.44
C THR A 74 -2.46 -5.59 2.27
N PHE A 75 -2.21 -6.77 1.68
CA PHE A 75 -2.16 -8.02 2.44
C PHE A 75 -1.01 -8.06 3.46
N ILE A 76 0.20 -7.60 3.08
CA ILE A 76 1.33 -7.52 4.01
C ILE A 76 1.02 -6.50 5.12
N ASP A 77 0.40 -5.39 4.78
CA ASP A 77 0.08 -4.33 5.73
C ASP A 77 -0.99 -4.79 6.74
N ILE A 78 -2.07 -5.42 6.28
CA ILE A 78 -3.10 -6.03 7.15
C ILE A 78 -2.46 -7.08 8.06
N TYR A 79 -1.58 -7.94 7.53
CA TYR A 79 -0.89 -8.94 8.35
C TYR A 79 -0.04 -8.26 9.44
N GLY A 80 0.76 -7.26 9.10
CA GLY A 80 1.61 -6.55 10.04
C GLY A 80 0.82 -5.82 11.12
N ILE A 81 -0.29 -5.16 10.76
CA ILE A 81 -1.20 -4.49 11.70
C ILE A 81 -1.82 -5.52 12.65
N ASN A 82 -2.38 -6.61 12.13
CA ASN A 82 -3.01 -7.64 12.96
C ASN A 82 -2.02 -8.36 13.89
N ARG A 83 -0.73 -8.40 13.53
CA ARG A 83 0.34 -8.94 14.38
C ARG A 83 0.91 -7.91 15.36
N GLY A 84 0.43 -6.65 15.31
CA GLY A 84 0.95 -5.58 16.16
C GLY A 84 2.38 -5.15 15.80
N TYR A 85 2.84 -5.38 14.57
CA TYR A 85 4.19 -5.02 14.13
C TYR A 85 4.32 -3.53 13.84
N TRP A 86 3.26 -2.92 13.31
CA TRP A 86 3.14 -1.48 13.08
C TRP A 86 1.70 -1.03 13.07
N HIS A 87 1.50 0.27 13.25
CA HIS A 87 0.19 0.92 13.16
C HIS A 87 0.29 2.32 12.55
N TYR A 88 -0.87 2.84 12.17
CA TYR A 88 -1.06 4.18 11.63
C TYR A 88 -1.95 4.96 12.62
N PRO A 89 -1.35 5.83 13.47
CA PRO A 89 -2.12 6.59 14.47
C PRO A 89 -3.15 7.53 13.87
N TYR A 90 -2.91 8.02 12.64
CA TYR A 90 -3.85 8.86 11.90
C TYR A 90 -4.35 8.12 10.66
N GLN A 91 -5.64 8.28 10.34
CA GLN A 91 -6.31 7.56 9.27
C GLN A 91 -7.26 8.50 8.54
N VAL A 92 -7.46 8.30 7.24
CA VAL A 92 -8.51 9.00 6.47
C VAL A 92 -9.88 8.39 6.76
N ILE A 93 -9.93 7.07 6.82
CA ILE A 93 -11.14 6.32 7.12
C ILE A 93 -10.85 5.44 8.32
N PRO A 94 -11.65 5.52 9.40
CA PRO A 94 -11.47 4.64 10.55
C PRO A 94 -11.59 3.17 10.10
N ALA A 95 -10.81 2.30 10.72
CA ALA A 95 -10.68 0.88 10.39
C ALA A 95 -10.00 0.54 9.03
N LEU A 96 -9.57 1.55 8.25
CA LEU A 96 -8.74 1.38 7.04
C LEU A 96 -7.44 2.21 7.17
N PRO A 97 -6.55 1.82 8.07
CA PRO A 97 -5.45 2.68 8.53
C PRO A 97 -4.46 3.09 7.45
N SER A 98 -4.16 2.23 6.50
CA SER A 98 -3.11 2.44 5.50
C SER A 98 -3.63 2.88 4.13
N ILE A 99 -4.92 3.20 3.99
CA ILE A 99 -5.56 3.42 2.68
C ILE A 99 -4.81 4.41 1.79
N SER A 100 -4.26 5.48 2.33
CA SER A 100 -3.54 6.51 1.55
C SER A 100 -2.24 5.98 0.94
N LEU A 101 -1.54 5.12 1.65
CA LEU A 101 -0.29 4.53 1.19
C LEU A 101 -0.54 3.37 0.24
N ASP A 102 -1.43 2.45 0.63
CA ASP A 102 -1.64 1.17 -0.04
C ASP A 102 -2.39 1.30 -1.36
N THR A 103 -3.34 2.25 -1.44
CA THR A 103 -4.14 2.45 -2.66
C THR A 103 -3.56 3.50 -3.60
N SER A 104 -2.70 4.39 -3.12
CA SER A 104 -2.24 5.51 -3.91
C SER A 104 -0.72 5.61 -3.95
N LEU A 105 -0.08 6.14 -2.91
CA LEU A 105 1.32 6.54 -2.99
C LEU A 105 2.24 5.40 -3.43
N VAL A 106 2.12 4.24 -2.80
CA VAL A 106 3.02 3.09 -3.08
C VAL A 106 2.76 2.52 -4.47
N PRO A 107 1.54 2.06 -4.82
CA PRO A 107 1.33 1.48 -6.14
C PRO A 107 1.59 2.48 -7.27
N VAL A 108 1.19 3.75 -7.13
CA VAL A 108 1.41 4.76 -8.15
C VAL A 108 2.90 5.02 -8.39
N ALA A 109 3.70 5.17 -7.33
CA ALA A 109 5.14 5.38 -7.48
C ALA A 109 5.80 4.21 -8.22
N PHE A 110 5.44 2.96 -7.89
CA PHE A 110 5.96 1.79 -8.58
C PHE A 110 5.42 1.65 -10.02
N MET A 111 4.17 2.05 -10.29
CA MET A 111 3.63 2.12 -11.65
C MET A 111 4.43 3.09 -12.52
N LEU A 112 4.75 4.28 -11.99
CA LEU A 112 5.52 5.29 -12.74
C LEU A 112 6.96 4.84 -12.98
N ILE A 113 7.62 4.18 -12.03
CA ILE A 113 8.95 3.57 -12.21
C ILE A 113 8.87 2.44 -13.24
N TYR A 114 7.86 1.57 -13.15
CA TYR A 114 7.67 0.48 -14.12
C TYR A 114 7.49 1.03 -15.54
N GLN A 115 6.59 2.00 -15.70
CA GLN A 115 6.38 2.70 -16.98
C GLN A 115 7.68 3.31 -17.51
N TRP A 116 8.39 4.05 -16.66
CA TRP A 116 9.62 4.73 -17.07
C TRP A 116 10.69 3.72 -17.52
N THR A 117 10.86 2.61 -16.80
CA THR A 117 11.82 1.57 -17.18
C THR A 117 11.45 0.87 -18.49
N LEU A 118 10.15 0.64 -18.74
CA LEU A 118 9.66 0.12 -20.02
C LEU A 118 9.94 1.08 -21.18
N ASN A 119 9.67 2.37 -20.99
CA ASN A 119 9.78 3.37 -22.05
C ASN A 119 11.25 3.68 -22.40
N ASN A 120 12.16 3.54 -21.43
CA ASN A 120 13.57 3.84 -21.60
C ASN A 120 14.47 2.58 -21.71
N GLN A 121 13.89 1.39 -21.81
CA GLN A 121 14.60 0.10 -21.89
C GLN A 121 15.60 -0.09 -20.73
N LYS A 122 15.23 0.36 -19.53
CA LYS A 122 16.07 0.24 -18.33
C LYS A 122 15.71 -1.01 -17.51
N ASN A 123 16.67 -1.45 -16.70
CA ASN A 123 16.43 -2.58 -15.80
C ASN A 123 15.48 -2.20 -14.67
N TYR A 124 14.25 -2.71 -14.72
CA TYR A 124 13.21 -2.46 -13.72
C TYR A 124 13.68 -2.74 -12.27
N TYR A 125 14.38 -3.85 -12.06
CA TYR A 125 14.74 -4.30 -10.72
C TYR A 125 15.64 -3.30 -9.99
N ILE A 126 16.60 -2.69 -10.69
CA ILE A 126 17.52 -1.70 -10.11
C ILE A 126 16.71 -0.50 -9.58
N TYR A 127 15.86 0.07 -10.41
CA TYR A 127 15.09 1.28 -10.02
C TYR A 127 13.99 0.97 -9.00
N ALA A 128 13.38 -0.21 -9.07
CA ALA A 128 12.40 -0.67 -8.10
C ALA A 128 13.04 -0.88 -6.71
N ILE A 129 14.24 -1.46 -6.63
CA ILE A 129 15.00 -1.61 -5.39
C ILE A 129 15.39 -0.25 -4.81
N ILE A 130 15.83 0.69 -5.64
CA ILE A 130 16.16 2.06 -5.21
C ILE A 130 14.90 2.73 -4.63
N LEU A 131 13.75 2.64 -5.30
CA LEU A 131 12.50 3.21 -4.81
C LEU A 131 12.04 2.53 -3.51
N ALA A 132 12.17 1.21 -3.39
CA ALA A 132 11.89 0.48 -2.16
C ALA A 132 12.80 0.94 -1.00
N ALA A 133 14.08 1.19 -1.26
CA ALA A 133 15.01 1.74 -0.28
C ALA A 133 14.62 3.17 0.14
N ILE A 134 14.24 4.02 -0.81
CA ILE A 134 13.73 5.38 -0.51
C ILE A 134 12.48 5.29 0.38
N PHE A 135 11.55 4.39 0.08
CA PHE A 135 10.34 4.23 0.89
C PHE A 135 10.66 3.71 2.29
N ALA A 136 11.51 2.69 2.41
CA ALA A 136 11.81 2.09 3.70
C ALA A 136 12.72 2.99 4.58
N PHE A 137 13.74 3.64 4.01
CA PHE A 137 14.78 4.32 4.78
C PHE A 137 14.70 5.84 4.76
N ILE A 138 13.83 6.44 3.94
CA ILE A 138 13.60 7.89 3.91
C ILE A 138 12.13 8.19 4.23
N LEU A 139 11.19 7.68 3.46
CA LEU A 139 9.76 7.99 3.66
C LEU A 139 9.24 7.47 5.01
N LYS A 140 9.47 6.19 5.33
CA LYS A 140 8.97 5.63 6.60
C LYS A 140 9.56 6.32 7.85
N PRO A 141 10.86 6.64 7.94
CA PRO A 141 11.38 7.48 9.02
C PRO A 141 10.72 8.86 9.11
N ILE A 142 10.44 9.52 7.98
CA ILE A 142 9.71 10.79 7.98
C ILE A 142 8.32 10.59 8.57
N LEU A 143 7.57 9.57 8.12
CA LEU A 143 6.23 9.26 8.65
C LEU A 143 6.26 8.93 10.15
N VAL A 144 7.31 8.27 10.63
CA VAL A 144 7.50 8.02 12.08
C VAL A 144 7.71 9.33 12.83
N ASN A 145 8.58 10.20 12.33
CA ASN A 145 8.90 11.49 13.00
C ASN A 145 7.70 12.43 13.09
N ILE A 146 6.80 12.41 12.10
CA ILE A 146 5.59 13.24 12.11
C ILE A 146 4.37 12.52 12.72
N GLY A 147 4.57 11.29 13.27
CA GLY A 147 3.54 10.55 13.99
C GLY A 147 2.53 9.81 13.11
N LEU A 148 2.72 9.74 11.79
CA LEU A 148 1.79 9.06 10.87
C LEU A 148 2.00 7.55 10.78
N PHE A 149 3.12 7.04 11.27
CA PHE A 149 3.47 5.62 11.29
C PHE A 149 4.21 5.26 12.56
N ARG A 150 3.96 4.07 13.11
CA ARG A 150 4.64 3.60 14.31
C ARG A 150 4.95 2.11 14.20
N MET A 151 6.17 1.73 14.55
CA MET A 151 6.63 0.34 14.60
C MET A 151 6.74 -0.13 16.06
N TYR A 152 6.58 -1.43 16.26
CA TYR A 152 6.62 -2.05 17.59
C TYR A 152 7.50 -3.31 17.58
N GLY A 153 7.94 -3.72 18.76
CA GLY A 153 8.78 -4.91 18.93
C GLY A 153 10.12 -4.80 18.21
N ASN A 154 10.52 -5.89 17.57
CA ASN A 154 11.80 -5.98 16.87
C ASN A 154 11.74 -5.58 15.39
N ILE A 155 10.61 -5.02 14.94
CA ILE A 155 10.45 -4.58 13.56
C ILE A 155 11.23 -3.28 13.33
N ASN A 156 11.94 -3.22 12.21
CA ASN A 156 12.72 -2.08 11.80
C ASN A 156 12.57 -1.80 10.30
N TYR A 157 13.17 -0.75 9.82
CA TYR A 157 13.08 -0.31 8.41
C TYR A 157 13.61 -1.36 7.42
N PHE A 158 14.53 -2.23 7.82
CA PHE A 158 15.02 -3.30 6.95
C PHE A 158 13.94 -4.37 6.70
N HIS A 159 13.14 -4.71 7.69
CA HIS A 159 11.99 -5.62 7.50
C HIS A 159 10.97 -5.02 6.53
N LEU A 160 10.70 -3.71 6.63
CA LEU A 160 9.83 -3.02 5.68
C LEU A 160 10.41 -3.03 4.27
N PHE A 161 11.72 -2.80 4.14
CA PHE A 161 12.41 -2.88 2.85
C PHE A 161 12.26 -4.26 2.20
N ILE A 162 12.47 -5.34 2.95
CA ILE A 162 12.26 -6.71 2.46
C ILE A 162 10.81 -6.92 2.04
N GLY A 163 9.84 -6.42 2.81
CA GLY A 163 8.42 -6.45 2.45
C GLY A 163 8.15 -5.79 1.09
N TYR A 164 8.70 -4.60 0.83
CA TYR A 164 8.60 -3.94 -0.47
C TYR A 164 9.20 -4.81 -1.59
N ILE A 165 10.39 -5.38 -1.39
CA ILE A 165 11.04 -6.23 -2.39
C ILE A 165 10.17 -7.44 -2.75
N ILE A 166 9.61 -8.12 -1.76
CA ILE A 166 8.72 -9.28 -1.97
C ILE A 166 7.52 -8.89 -2.82
N VAL A 167 6.83 -7.79 -2.48
CA VAL A 167 5.68 -7.29 -3.24
C VAL A 167 6.05 -7.01 -4.69
N LEU A 168 7.17 -6.32 -4.91
CA LEU A 168 7.62 -5.94 -6.25
C LEU A 168 7.94 -7.16 -7.12
N LEU A 169 8.63 -8.15 -6.56
CA LEU A 169 8.98 -9.37 -7.29
C LEU A 169 7.74 -10.17 -7.67
N ILE A 170 6.82 -10.38 -6.74
CA ILE A 170 5.57 -11.11 -6.98
C ILE A 170 4.71 -10.36 -8.01
N SER A 171 4.51 -9.06 -7.83
CA SER A 171 3.70 -8.23 -8.74
C SER A 171 4.27 -8.23 -10.16
N LYS A 172 5.59 -8.10 -10.29
CA LYS A 172 6.28 -8.16 -11.59
C LYS A 172 6.17 -9.54 -12.23
N TRP A 173 6.33 -10.60 -11.45
CA TRP A 173 6.23 -11.98 -11.93
C TRP A 173 4.83 -12.31 -12.46
N ILE A 174 3.79 -11.97 -11.69
CA ILE A 174 2.40 -12.17 -12.12
C ILE A 174 2.11 -11.34 -13.38
N THR A 175 2.50 -10.07 -13.40
CA THR A 175 2.32 -9.21 -14.57
C THR A 175 3.00 -9.79 -15.81
N TRP A 176 4.21 -10.34 -15.66
CA TRP A 176 4.94 -10.99 -16.76
C TRP A 176 4.21 -12.22 -17.28
N ILE A 177 3.66 -13.09 -16.40
CA ILE A 177 2.88 -14.27 -16.80
C ILE A 177 1.69 -13.84 -17.66
N PHE A 178 0.88 -12.92 -17.17
CA PHE A 178 -0.32 -12.46 -17.87
C PHE A 178 0.03 -11.75 -19.18
N HIS A 179 1.07 -10.95 -19.19
CA HIS A 179 1.54 -10.30 -20.41
C HIS A 179 2.02 -11.31 -21.47
N LYS A 180 2.67 -12.40 -21.04
CA LYS A 180 3.09 -13.50 -21.94
C LYS A 180 1.91 -14.31 -22.48
N LEU A 181 0.85 -14.47 -21.70
CA LEU A 181 -0.37 -15.17 -22.09
C LEU A 181 -1.29 -14.30 -22.96
N TYR A 182 -1.13 -13.01 -22.92
CA TYR A 182 -1.93 -12.07 -23.71
C TYR A 182 -1.64 -12.26 -25.20
N LYS A 183 -2.67 -12.78 -25.93
CA LYS A 183 -2.68 -12.86 -27.39
C LYS A 183 -3.60 -11.75 -27.91
N PRO A 184 -3.11 -10.76 -28.65
CA PRO A 184 -3.94 -9.70 -29.21
C PRO A 184 -4.79 -10.25 -30.37
N ASN A 185 -5.88 -10.97 -30.09
CA ASN A 185 -6.83 -11.46 -31.05
C ASN A 185 -8.25 -11.00 -30.69
N PHE A 186 -8.42 -9.77 -30.25
CA PHE A 186 -9.70 -9.09 -30.30
C PHE A 186 -9.63 -8.05 -31.43
N SER A 187 -10.01 -8.45 -32.64
CA SER A 187 -10.68 -7.54 -33.56
C SER A 187 -11.98 -7.16 -32.88
N ALA A 188 -11.99 -6.03 -32.17
CA ALA A 188 -13.23 -5.43 -31.71
C ALA A 188 -13.98 -5.00 -32.97
N GLU A 189 -15.14 -5.63 -33.23
CA GLU A 189 -16.17 -5.08 -34.06
C GLU A 189 -16.72 -3.78 -33.47
#